data_c8291aa1b2c9ce4f649059b59f9154a5
#
_entry.id   c8291aa1b2c9ce4f649059b59f9154a5
#
_cell.length_a   1.000
_cell.length_b   1.000
_cell.length_c   1.000
_cell.angle_alpha   90.00
_cell.angle_beta   90.00
_cell.angle_gamma   90.00
#
_symmetry.space_group_name_H-M   'P 1'
#
loop_
_entity.id
_entity.type
_entity.pdbx_description
1 polymer ?
#
loop_
_entity_poly.entity_id
_entity_poly.type
_entity_poly.pdbx_seq_one_letter_code
_entity_poly.pdbx_strand_id
1 'polypeptide(L)'
;HVDLRSAARLNLRVVRVPWDFNIDTYKEAYDGVFISNGPGDPKQCIPTIAAIKRSIEKNVPTFGICLGNQLMALAIGGDTYKLKYGHRGANQPCLEHAKDGDHAPTQRCIITSQNHGFAVRGEQLPAGWSVWFSNANDGTVEGIRHESGRFFAVQFHPEASPGPEDANYLFDEFVHVLRKSRT
;
A
#
# COMPACT_ATOMS: atom_id res chain seq x y z
N HIS A 1 -7.62 -7.73 -8.49
CA HIS A 1 -8.63 -6.89 -9.15
C HIS A 1 -8.62 -5.52 -8.52
N VAL A 2 -7.83 -4.59 -9.07
CA VAL A 2 -8.06 -3.17 -8.80
C VAL A 2 -9.51 -2.91 -9.16
N ASP A 3 -10.28 -2.36 -8.24
CA ASP A 3 -11.66 -2.02 -8.55
C ASP A 3 -11.68 -0.92 -9.62
N LEU A 4 -11.87 -1.33 -10.88
CA LEU A 4 -12.00 -0.42 -12.02
C LEU A 4 -13.14 0.59 -11.83
N ARG A 5 -14.10 0.29 -10.93
CA ARG A 5 -15.17 1.21 -10.55
C ARG A 5 -14.62 2.43 -9.80
N SER A 6 -13.65 2.22 -8.90
CA SER A 6 -12.96 3.33 -8.24
C SER A 6 -12.19 4.20 -9.23
N ALA A 7 -11.48 3.59 -10.19
CA ALA A 7 -10.77 4.32 -11.23
C ALA A 7 -11.71 5.17 -12.12
N ALA A 8 -12.86 4.61 -12.52
CA ALA A 8 -13.86 5.32 -13.30
C ALA A 8 -14.48 6.49 -12.52
N ARG A 9 -14.81 6.28 -11.23
CA ARG A 9 -15.34 7.33 -10.34
C ARG A 9 -14.34 8.49 -10.17
N LEU A 10 -13.04 8.18 -10.16
CA LEU A 10 -11.97 9.17 -9.93
C LEU A 10 -11.44 9.80 -11.22
N ASN A 11 -12.03 9.46 -12.37
CA ASN A 11 -11.62 9.94 -13.71
C ASN A 11 -10.15 9.65 -14.02
N LEU A 12 -9.72 8.40 -13.77
CA LEU A 12 -8.36 7.91 -14.03
C LEU A 12 -8.32 7.03 -15.29
N ARG A 13 -7.30 7.20 -16.13
CA ARG A 13 -6.91 6.22 -17.13
C ARG A 13 -5.99 5.19 -16.45
N VAL A 14 -6.40 3.92 -16.41
CA VAL A 14 -5.61 2.83 -15.84
C VAL A 14 -5.05 1.95 -16.94
N VAL A 15 -3.74 1.73 -16.93
CA VAL A 15 -3.06 0.75 -17.78
C VAL A 15 -2.64 -0.43 -16.92
N ARG A 16 -3.21 -1.60 -17.20
CA ARG A 16 -2.89 -2.84 -16.49
C ARG A 16 -1.74 -3.56 -17.18
N VAL A 17 -0.72 -3.89 -16.42
CA VAL A 17 0.46 -4.63 -16.87
C VAL A 17 0.64 -5.91 -16.06
N PRO A 18 1.36 -6.94 -16.58
CA PRO A 18 1.73 -8.13 -15.81
C PRO A 18 2.58 -7.78 -14.58
N TRP A 19 2.62 -8.68 -13.60
CA TRP A 19 3.39 -8.50 -12.36
C TRP A 19 4.90 -8.39 -12.57
N ASP A 20 5.42 -9.00 -13.63
CA ASP A 20 6.84 -9.01 -14.04
C ASP A 20 7.18 -7.95 -15.09
N PHE A 21 6.23 -7.02 -15.35
CA PHE A 21 6.42 -5.98 -16.37
C PHE A 21 7.59 -5.05 -16.01
N ASN A 22 8.48 -4.87 -16.98
CA ASN A 22 9.55 -3.88 -16.83
C ASN A 22 9.01 -2.47 -17.10
N ILE A 23 8.79 -1.70 -16.05
CA ILE A 23 8.22 -0.35 -16.12
C ILE A 23 9.08 0.63 -16.95
N ASP A 24 10.40 0.39 -17.08
CA ASP A 24 11.29 1.22 -17.88
C ASP A 24 11.06 1.09 -19.39
N THR A 25 10.36 0.04 -19.81
CA THR A 25 9.97 -0.17 -21.21
C THR A 25 8.68 0.56 -21.60
N TYR A 26 7.93 1.08 -20.63
CA TYR A 26 6.73 1.84 -20.89
C TYR A 26 7.05 3.24 -21.41
N LYS A 27 6.57 3.53 -22.62
CA LYS A 27 6.97 4.75 -23.39
C LYS A 27 6.08 5.96 -23.15
N GLU A 28 4.83 5.73 -22.68
CA GLU A 28 3.91 6.83 -22.42
C GLU A 28 4.15 7.42 -21.02
N ALA A 29 3.87 8.71 -20.86
CA ALA A 29 3.90 9.34 -19.54
C ALA A 29 2.80 8.77 -18.63
N TYR A 30 3.12 8.60 -17.35
CA TYR A 30 2.18 8.17 -16.32
C TYR A 30 2.42 8.93 -15.01
N ASP A 31 1.38 9.13 -14.23
CA ASP A 31 1.43 9.98 -13.03
C ASP A 31 1.70 9.21 -11.75
N GLY A 32 1.52 7.90 -11.76
CA GLY A 32 1.75 7.06 -10.61
C GLY A 32 1.67 5.57 -10.89
N VAL A 33 2.06 4.79 -9.90
CA VAL A 33 2.08 3.34 -9.95
C VAL A 33 1.18 2.79 -8.84
N PHE A 34 0.32 1.85 -9.20
CA PHE A 34 -0.54 1.14 -8.27
C PHE A 34 -0.15 -0.34 -8.25
N ILE A 35 0.15 -0.87 -7.07
CA ILE A 35 0.52 -2.26 -6.87
C ILE A 35 -0.66 -2.99 -6.23
N SER A 36 -1.31 -3.83 -7.01
CA SER A 36 -2.46 -4.60 -6.53
C SER A 36 -2.07 -5.71 -5.56
N ASN A 37 -3.09 -6.28 -4.92
CA ASN A 37 -2.98 -7.53 -4.19
C ASN A 37 -2.59 -8.70 -5.09
N GLY A 38 -2.13 -9.79 -4.48
CA GLY A 38 -1.78 -11.03 -5.15
C GLY A 38 -1.46 -12.16 -4.16
N PRO A 39 -1.38 -13.39 -4.63
CA PRO A 39 -1.04 -14.55 -3.81
C PRO A 39 0.48 -14.77 -3.71
N GLY A 40 0.89 -15.60 -2.76
CA GLY A 40 2.23 -16.16 -2.68
C GLY A 40 3.15 -15.50 -1.67
N ASP A 41 4.41 -15.90 -1.72
CA ASP A 41 5.48 -15.33 -0.92
C ASP A 41 6.00 -14.05 -1.60
N PRO A 42 5.95 -12.89 -0.91
CA PRO A 42 6.41 -11.62 -1.50
C PRO A 42 7.86 -11.65 -1.95
N LYS A 43 8.73 -12.43 -1.31
CA LYS A 43 10.16 -12.54 -1.67
C LYS A 43 10.41 -13.20 -3.03
N GLN A 44 9.41 -13.87 -3.61
CA GLN A 44 9.50 -14.46 -4.95
C GLN A 44 9.18 -13.44 -6.07
N CYS A 45 8.59 -12.29 -5.74
CA CYS A 45 8.19 -11.29 -6.73
C CYS A 45 9.33 -10.31 -7.09
N ILE A 46 10.52 -10.83 -7.35
CA ILE A 46 11.73 -10.04 -7.61
C ILE A 46 11.56 -8.96 -8.69
N PRO A 47 10.94 -9.24 -9.87
CA PRO A 47 10.73 -8.20 -10.89
C PRO A 47 9.86 -7.04 -10.41
N THR A 48 8.80 -7.33 -9.65
CA THR A 48 7.90 -6.29 -9.12
C THR A 48 8.59 -5.46 -8.04
N ILE A 49 9.36 -6.10 -7.15
CA ILE A 49 10.17 -5.38 -6.14
C ILE A 49 11.12 -4.40 -6.82
N ALA A 50 11.82 -4.85 -7.87
CA ALA A 50 12.71 -4.00 -8.64
C ALA A 50 11.97 -2.84 -9.35
N ALA A 51 10.78 -3.08 -9.88
CA ALA A 51 9.96 -2.04 -10.52
C ALA A 51 9.49 -0.99 -9.50
N ILE A 52 9.05 -1.41 -8.30
CA ILE A 52 8.66 -0.50 -7.21
C ILE A 52 9.85 0.35 -6.77
N LYS A 53 11.02 -0.27 -6.56
CA LYS A 53 12.24 0.44 -6.20
C LYS A 53 12.57 1.55 -7.20
N ARG A 54 12.54 1.25 -8.51
CA ARG A 54 12.75 2.24 -9.58
C ARG A 54 11.72 3.36 -9.58
N SER A 55 10.44 3.04 -9.29
CA SER A 55 9.38 4.05 -9.20
C SER A 55 9.64 5.03 -8.06
N ILE A 56 10.08 4.52 -6.90
CA ILE A 56 10.45 5.34 -5.73
C ILE A 56 11.68 6.20 -6.05
N GLU A 57 12.74 5.63 -6.64
CA GLU A 57 13.95 6.35 -7.04
C GLU A 57 13.66 7.48 -8.05
N LYS A 58 12.71 7.26 -8.94
CA LYS A 58 12.21 8.27 -9.90
C LYS A 58 11.18 9.23 -9.30
N ASN A 59 10.92 9.11 -7.99
CA ASN A 59 9.94 9.91 -7.27
C ASN A 59 8.51 9.84 -7.85
N VAL A 60 8.13 8.71 -8.47
CA VAL A 60 6.80 8.47 -9.02
C VAL A 60 5.87 8.02 -7.89
N PRO A 61 4.77 8.74 -7.60
CA PRO A 61 3.81 8.36 -6.59
C PRO A 61 3.40 6.89 -6.70
N THR A 62 3.47 6.17 -5.59
CA THR A 62 3.20 4.73 -5.59
C THR A 62 2.31 4.33 -4.41
N PHE A 63 1.24 3.61 -4.70
CA PHE A 63 0.32 3.04 -3.70
C PHE A 63 0.25 1.52 -3.82
N GLY A 64 0.37 0.81 -2.70
CA GLY A 64 0.34 -0.66 -2.63
C GLY A 64 -0.78 -1.20 -1.76
N ILE A 65 -1.42 -2.31 -2.19
CA ILE A 65 -2.46 -3.01 -1.41
C ILE A 65 -2.05 -4.46 -1.18
N CYS A 66 -2.16 -4.92 0.07
CA CYS A 66 -1.94 -6.29 0.53
C CYS A 66 -0.54 -6.80 0.14
N LEU A 67 -0.41 -7.64 -0.89
CA LEU A 67 0.90 -8.03 -1.43
C LEU A 67 1.72 -6.78 -1.82
N GLY A 68 1.08 -5.73 -2.36
CA GLY A 68 1.74 -4.48 -2.71
C GLY A 68 2.39 -3.77 -1.53
N ASN A 69 1.82 -3.86 -0.33
CA ASN A 69 2.43 -3.36 0.91
C ASN A 69 3.72 -4.13 1.25
N GLN A 70 3.68 -5.45 1.16
CA GLN A 70 4.83 -6.32 1.42
C GLN A 70 5.96 -6.09 0.41
N LEU A 71 5.60 -5.96 -0.88
CA LEU A 71 6.57 -5.68 -1.95
C LEU A 71 7.19 -4.30 -1.83
N MET A 72 6.42 -3.30 -1.40
CA MET A 72 6.94 -1.96 -1.13
C MET A 72 7.95 -1.98 0.01
N ALA A 73 7.66 -2.68 1.12
CA ALA A 73 8.60 -2.86 2.22
C ALA A 73 9.91 -3.51 1.76
N LEU A 74 9.84 -4.56 0.94
CA LEU A 74 11.04 -5.20 0.38
C LEU A 74 11.81 -4.28 -0.58
N ALA A 75 11.11 -3.49 -1.40
CA ALA A 75 11.72 -2.58 -2.36
C ALA A 75 12.55 -1.46 -1.70
N ILE A 76 12.17 -1.05 -0.48
CA ILE A 76 12.88 -0.02 0.28
C ILE A 76 13.97 -0.58 1.21
N GLY A 77 14.18 -1.89 1.20
CA GLY A 77 15.21 -2.55 2.03
C GLY A 77 14.72 -3.03 3.39
N GLY A 78 13.42 -2.97 3.66
CA GLY A 78 12.79 -3.62 4.80
C GLY A 78 12.62 -5.14 4.60
N ASP A 79 11.93 -5.80 5.52
CA ASP A 79 11.70 -7.26 5.45
C ASP A 79 10.25 -7.64 5.77
N THR A 80 9.89 -8.86 5.40
CA THR A 80 8.58 -9.47 5.65
C THR A 80 8.76 -10.82 6.36
N TYR A 81 7.73 -11.22 7.11
CA TYR A 81 7.71 -12.51 7.78
C TYR A 81 6.36 -13.19 7.61
N LYS A 82 6.36 -14.52 7.70
CA LYS A 82 5.14 -15.32 7.65
C LYS A 82 4.48 -15.34 9.02
N LEU A 83 3.20 -14.96 9.06
CA LEU A 83 2.36 -15.07 10.26
C LEU A 83 2.03 -16.54 10.57
N LYS A 84 1.89 -16.87 11.83
CA LYS A 84 1.50 -18.23 12.24
C LYS A 84 0.11 -18.61 11.72
N TYR A 85 -0.83 -17.68 11.79
CA TYR A 85 -2.24 -17.91 11.38
C TYR A 85 -2.69 -17.02 10.24
N GLY A 86 -2.10 -15.83 10.08
CA GLY A 86 -2.54 -14.80 9.14
C GLY A 86 -3.84 -14.12 9.60
N HIS A 87 -4.20 -13.03 8.92
CA HIS A 87 -5.45 -12.31 9.15
C HIS A 87 -6.43 -12.59 8.02
N ARG A 88 -7.64 -13.05 8.37
CA ARG A 88 -8.71 -13.37 7.43
C ARG A 88 -10.05 -12.97 8.04
N GLY A 89 -10.77 -12.08 7.35
CA GLY A 89 -12.08 -11.58 7.78
C GLY A 89 -12.33 -10.14 7.38
N ALA A 90 -13.57 -9.72 7.47
CA ALA A 90 -14.02 -8.35 7.16
C ALA A 90 -14.24 -7.50 8.43
N ASN A 91 -13.65 -7.87 9.55
CA ASN A 91 -13.85 -7.25 10.86
C ASN A 91 -12.53 -7.03 11.61
N GLN A 92 -11.46 -6.78 10.88
CA GLN A 92 -10.13 -6.58 11.46
C GLN A 92 -9.93 -5.10 11.81
N PRO A 93 -9.78 -4.75 13.11
CA PRO A 93 -9.58 -3.36 13.52
C PRO A 93 -8.13 -2.94 13.30
N CYS A 94 -7.93 -1.79 12.66
CA CYS A 94 -6.63 -1.18 12.44
C CYS A 94 -6.56 0.21 13.08
N LEU A 95 -5.49 0.47 13.79
CA LEU A 95 -5.15 1.77 14.34
C LEU A 95 -4.33 2.56 13.34
N GLU A 96 -4.80 3.74 12.96
CA GLU A 96 -4.04 4.69 12.15
C GLU A 96 -3.14 5.52 13.05
N HIS A 97 -1.85 5.53 12.75
CA HIS A 97 -0.86 6.32 13.49
C HIS A 97 -0.73 7.71 12.87
N ALA A 98 -0.66 8.74 13.71
CA ALA A 98 -0.37 10.10 13.28
C ALA A 98 0.98 10.20 12.55
N LYS A 99 1.16 11.21 11.70
CA LYS A 99 2.50 11.56 11.20
C LYS A 99 3.31 12.12 12.36
N ASP A 100 4.62 11.80 12.39
CA ASP A 100 5.53 12.43 13.36
C ASP A 100 5.43 13.95 13.19
N GLY A 101 5.08 14.65 14.31
CA GLY A 101 4.88 16.09 14.33
C GLY A 101 3.42 16.56 14.20
N ASP A 102 2.48 15.70 13.87
CA ASP A 102 1.05 16.01 13.98
C ASP A 102 0.62 15.97 15.44
N HIS A 103 0.16 17.09 15.96
CA HIS A 103 -0.45 17.18 17.31
C HIS A 103 -1.87 16.60 17.38
N ALA A 104 -2.25 15.72 16.46
CA ALA A 104 -3.56 15.08 16.42
C ALA A 104 -3.66 14.05 17.57
N PRO A 105 -4.53 14.27 18.55
CA PRO A 105 -4.56 13.45 19.79
C PRO A 105 -5.28 12.11 19.63
N THR A 106 -5.75 11.75 18.45
CA THR A 106 -6.60 10.57 18.29
C THR A 106 -6.04 9.61 17.25
N GLN A 107 -5.59 8.45 17.73
CA GLN A 107 -5.47 7.27 16.89
C GLN A 107 -6.88 6.93 16.35
N ARG A 108 -7.06 7.07 15.05
CA ARG A 108 -8.28 6.63 14.39
C ARG A 108 -8.25 5.11 14.31
N CYS A 109 -9.32 4.46 14.76
CA CYS A 109 -9.51 3.03 14.53
C CYS A 109 -10.50 2.84 13.38
N ILE A 110 -10.13 2.03 12.40
CA ILE A 110 -10.97 1.66 11.25
C ILE A 110 -11.16 0.15 11.21
N ILE A 111 -12.29 -0.28 10.71
CA ILE A 111 -12.54 -1.70 10.47
C ILE A 111 -12.14 -2.02 9.02
N THR A 112 -11.41 -3.11 8.86
CA THR A 112 -10.82 -3.48 7.57
C THR A 112 -11.15 -4.92 7.17
N SER A 113 -11.11 -5.18 5.86
CA SER A 113 -11.14 -6.53 5.31
C SER A 113 -9.71 -7.00 5.05
N GLN A 114 -9.37 -8.20 5.53
CA GLN A 114 -8.02 -8.75 5.42
C GLN A 114 -8.03 -10.19 4.93
N ASN A 115 -7.02 -10.54 4.14
CA ASN A 115 -6.75 -11.92 3.73
C ASN A 115 -5.27 -12.07 3.38
N HIS A 116 -4.41 -12.15 4.41
CA HIS A 116 -2.97 -12.29 4.19
C HIS A 116 -2.31 -13.23 5.22
N GLY A 117 -1.20 -13.83 4.82
CA GLY A 117 -0.38 -14.71 5.65
C GLY A 117 1.03 -14.19 5.90
N PHE A 118 1.39 -13.03 5.33
CA PHE A 118 2.67 -12.36 5.55
C PHE A 118 2.43 -10.94 6.08
N ALA A 119 3.39 -10.42 6.82
CA ALA A 119 3.37 -9.06 7.36
C ALA A 119 4.76 -8.40 7.22
N VAL A 120 4.79 -7.08 7.30
CA VAL A 120 6.01 -6.26 7.26
C VAL A 120 6.63 -6.19 8.66
N ARG A 121 7.96 -6.25 8.73
CA ARG A 121 8.73 -5.96 9.94
C ARG A 121 8.87 -4.46 10.12
N GLY A 122 8.07 -3.88 11.01
CA GLY A 122 8.07 -2.44 11.25
C GLY A 122 9.40 -1.89 11.78
N GLU A 123 10.11 -2.69 12.57
CA GLU A 123 11.41 -2.36 13.14
C GLU A 123 12.56 -2.31 12.12
N GLN A 124 12.32 -2.76 10.90
CA GLN A 124 13.30 -2.77 9.81
C GLN A 124 12.99 -1.76 8.69
N LEU A 125 12.08 -0.83 8.94
CA LEU A 125 11.80 0.23 7.99
C LEU A 125 12.97 1.24 7.97
N PRO A 126 13.45 1.65 6.77
CA PRO A 126 14.53 2.64 6.66
C PRO A 126 14.06 4.05 7.05
N ALA A 127 15.02 4.96 7.21
CA ALA A 127 14.76 6.37 7.50
C ALA A 127 13.78 6.99 6.47
N GLY A 128 12.91 7.87 6.94
CA GLY A 128 11.85 8.49 6.15
C GLY A 128 10.57 7.64 6.00
N TRP A 129 10.61 6.36 6.43
CA TRP A 129 9.45 5.48 6.43
C TRP A 129 8.95 5.22 7.84
N SER A 130 7.64 5.12 7.98
CA SER A 130 6.99 4.85 9.26
C SER A 130 5.84 3.85 9.09
N VAL A 131 5.51 3.17 10.19
CA VAL A 131 4.27 2.39 10.29
C VAL A 131 3.11 3.38 10.26
N TRP A 132 2.19 3.17 9.32
CA TRP A 132 0.98 3.99 9.19
C TRP A 132 -0.21 3.35 9.89
N PHE A 133 -0.39 2.05 9.70
CA PHE A 133 -1.44 1.29 10.36
C PHE A 133 -0.87 0.08 11.10
N SER A 134 -1.45 -0.24 12.25
CA SER A 134 -1.20 -1.49 12.95
C SER A 134 -2.52 -2.18 13.30
N ASN A 135 -2.53 -3.50 13.35
CA ASN A 135 -3.66 -4.29 13.83
C ASN A 135 -3.88 -4.02 15.32
N ALA A 136 -5.10 -3.66 15.71
CA ALA A 136 -5.42 -3.33 17.10
C ALA A 136 -5.41 -4.56 18.02
N ASN A 137 -5.48 -5.78 17.49
CA ASN A 137 -5.51 -7.02 18.28
C ASN A 137 -4.11 -7.53 18.64
N ASP A 138 -3.14 -7.43 17.70
CA ASP A 138 -1.83 -8.06 17.86
C ASP A 138 -0.63 -7.17 17.50
N GLY A 139 -0.88 -5.93 17.08
CA GLY A 139 0.16 -4.96 16.72
C GLY A 139 0.85 -5.22 15.37
N THR A 140 0.41 -6.21 14.59
CA THR A 140 0.95 -6.48 13.25
C THR A 140 0.90 -5.22 12.38
N VAL A 141 1.96 -4.93 11.61
CA VAL A 141 1.99 -3.80 10.68
C VAL A 141 0.95 -3.99 9.56
N GLU A 142 0.04 -3.05 9.46
CA GLU A 142 -1.07 -3.05 8.52
C GLU A 142 -0.98 -1.93 7.47
N GLY A 143 0.08 -1.15 7.50
CA GLY A 143 0.41 -0.16 6.50
C GLY A 143 1.70 0.56 6.80
N ILE A 144 2.34 1.02 5.74
CA ILE A 144 3.57 1.83 5.78
C ILE A 144 3.41 3.07 4.92
N ARG A 145 4.09 4.15 5.29
CA ARG A 145 4.14 5.38 4.50
C ARG A 145 5.50 6.06 4.59
N HIS A 146 5.84 6.80 3.54
CA HIS A 146 7.00 7.68 3.51
C HIS A 146 6.61 9.10 3.94
N GLU A 147 7.51 9.81 4.60
CA GLU A 147 7.30 11.19 5.09
C GLU A 147 6.89 12.17 4.00
N SER A 148 7.35 11.98 2.75
CA SER A 148 6.94 12.80 1.60
C SER A 148 5.45 12.72 1.26
N GLY A 149 4.73 11.70 1.75
CA GLY A 149 3.35 11.42 1.40
C GLY A 149 3.14 10.89 -0.03
N ARG A 150 4.20 10.67 -0.82
CA ARG A 150 4.11 10.16 -2.20
C ARG A 150 4.05 8.64 -2.28
N PHE A 151 4.54 7.95 -1.25
CA PHE A 151 4.67 6.51 -1.22
C PHE A 151 3.98 5.98 0.02
N PHE A 152 3.03 5.11 -0.16
CA PHE A 152 2.31 4.49 0.95
C PHE A 152 1.67 3.18 0.51
N ALA A 153 1.42 2.33 1.47
CA ALA A 153 0.78 1.04 1.22
C ALA A 153 0.01 0.55 2.46
N VAL A 154 -1.00 -0.27 2.21
CA VAL A 154 -1.81 -0.89 3.26
C VAL A 154 -1.90 -2.39 3.07
N GLN A 155 -1.96 -3.13 4.17
CA GLN A 155 -2.02 -4.59 4.18
C GLN A 155 -3.45 -5.11 3.98
N PHE A 156 -4.43 -4.34 4.41
CA PHE A 156 -5.85 -4.64 4.24
C PHE A 156 -6.35 -4.27 2.84
N HIS A 157 -7.62 -4.59 2.57
CA HIS A 157 -8.27 -4.41 1.29
C HIS A 157 -9.28 -3.26 1.32
N PRO A 158 -8.89 -2.02 1.01
CA PRO A 158 -9.83 -0.88 0.98
C PRO A 158 -10.86 -0.99 -0.14
N GLU A 159 -10.63 -1.86 -1.13
CA GLU A 159 -11.54 -2.14 -2.25
C GLU A 159 -12.59 -3.20 -1.94
N ALA A 160 -12.56 -3.81 -0.74
CA ALA A 160 -13.42 -4.96 -0.43
C ALA A 160 -14.91 -4.61 -0.51
N SER A 161 -15.64 -5.40 -1.32
CA SER A 161 -17.10 -5.27 -1.46
C SER A 161 -17.70 -6.66 -1.73
N PRO A 162 -18.59 -7.17 -0.85
CA PRO A 162 -19.03 -6.55 0.41
C PRO A 162 -17.89 -6.50 1.45
N GLY A 163 -17.89 -5.45 2.27
CA GLY A 163 -16.91 -5.25 3.33
C GLY A 163 -17.04 -3.87 3.97
N PRO A 164 -16.22 -3.56 4.98
CA PRO A 164 -16.19 -2.23 5.58
C PRO A 164 -15.69 -1.18 4.59
N GLU A 165 -16.32 -0.01 4.61
CA GLU A 165 -15.99 1.11 3.71
C GLU A 165 -15.08 2.16 4.36
N ASP A 166 -14.66 1.95 5.59
CA ASP A 166 -13.90 2.91 6.40
C ASP A 166 -12.57 3.34 5.73
N ALA A 167 -12.01 2.50 4.87
CA ALA A 167 -10.73 2.71 4.20
C ALA A 167 -10.84 3.24 2.75
N ASN A 168 -12.05 3.47 2.23
CA ASN A 168 -12.24 3.91 0.84
C ASN A 168 -11.56 5.26 0.52
N TYR A 169 -11.38 6.12 1.51
CA TYR A 169 -10.70 7.42 1.36
C TYR A 169 -9.25 7.30 0.86
N LEU A 170 -8.60 6.15 1.04
CA LEU A 170 -7.23 5.92 0.59
C LEU A 170 -7.05 6.06 -0.93
N PHE A 171 -8.08 5.71 -1.70
CA PHE A 171 -8.07 5.93 -3.16
C PHE A 171 -8.14 7.42 -3.49
N ASP A 172 -8.96 8.18 -2.77
CA ASP A 172 -9.07 9.64 -2.96
C ASP A 172 -7.75 10.33 -2.57
N GLU A 173 -7.10 9.86 -1.50
CA GLU A 173 -5.78 10.33 -1.09
C GLU A 173 -4.73 10.07 -2.17
N PHE A 174 -4.68 8.86 -2.74
CA PHE A 174 -3.77 8.57 -3.83
C PHE A 174 -4.00 9.47 -5.05
N VAL A 175 -5.24 9.68 -5.45
CA VAL A 175 -5.58 10.59 -6.56
C VAL A 175 -5.18 12.04 -6.26
N HIS A 176 -5.34 12.48 -5.01
CA HIS A 176 -4.85 13.79 -4.58
C HIS A 176 -3.34 13.91 -4.78
N VAL A 177 -2.58 12.91 -4.37
CA VAL A 177 -1.12 12.84 -4.56
C VAL A 177 -0.75 12.88 -6.04
N LEU A 178 -1.44 12.12 -6.91
CA LEU A 178 -1.21 12.14 -8.36
C LEU A 178 -1.41 13.53 -8.96
N ARG A 179 -2.51 14.20 -8.59
CA ARG A 179 -2.83 15.55 -9.10
C ARG A 179 -1.81 16.60 -8.66
N LYS A 180 -1.37 16.52 -7.39
CA LYS A 180 -0.36 17.43 -6.84
C LYS A 180 1.04 17.23 -7.48
N SER A 181 1.31 16.06 -8.00
CA SER A 181 2.60 15.75 -8.65
C SER A 181 2.71 16.27 -10.08
N ARG A 182 1.60 16.70 -10.69
CA ARG A 182 1.55 17.31 -12.03
C ARG A 182 1.84 18.83 -12.03
N THR A 183 1.77 19.46 -10.86
CA THR A 183 2.09 20.89 -10.68
C THR A 183 3.53 21.07 -10.24
#